data_bf91b07c790a0558dcd1660877ed4238
#
_entry.id   bf91b07c790a0558dcd1660877ed4238
#
_cell.length_a   1.000
_cell.length_b   1.000
_cell.length_c   1.000
_cell.angle_alpha   90.00
_cell.angle_beta   90.00
_cell.angle_gamma   90.00
#
_symmetry.space_group_name_H-M   'P 1'
#
loop_
_entity.id
_entity.type
_entity.pdbx_description
1 polymer ?
#
loop_
_entity_poly.entity_id
_entity_poly.type
_entity_poly.pdbx_seq_one_letter_code
_entity_poly.pdbx_strand_id
1 'polypeptide(L)'
;WFADIIFPASAQAEKLGTYTNSNRQVQLGRPVVDMPGDARQDWELIVELAKRCGLDWNYENVSEVYTEMAGHMESLDNIDWSRLERESSVCYPSFASDLPGEEIIFFSGFPTASGKATIVPTDLLPPDELPDEEYPLVLTTGRVLEHWHTGAMTRRSSNLEAQEPIPVVSMHPRDAKIKGFAKGDWVSVKTRRGEVILQLKFDRDVTQGMLFMPFCYNEAPANFLTNPQLDPYGKIPEFKFSAAKISKVEKPK
;
A
#
# COMPACT_ATOMS: atom_id res chain seq x y z
N TRP A 1 -2.61 8.56 -20.79
CA TRP A 1 -1.56 9.08 -21.68
C TRP A 1 -0.71 7.95 -22.29
N PHE A 2 -0.61 6.80 -21.59
CA PHE A 2 0.20 5.66 -22.04
C PHE A 2 -0.65 4.44 -22.42
N ALA A 3 -1.93 4.41 -22.05
CA ALA A 3 -2.82 3.31 -22.36
C ALA A 3 -3.52 3.53 -23.70
N ASP A 4 -3.48 2.53 -24.58
CA ASP A 4 -4.26 2.50 -25.82
C ASP A 4 -5.70 2.06 -25.58
N ILE A 5 -5.91 1.20 -24.56
CA ILE A 5 -7.21 0.67 -24.18
C ILE A 5 -7.37 0.73 -22.67
N ILE A 6 -8.55 1.19 -22.21
CA ILE A 6 -8.91 1.25 -20.80
C ILE A 6 -10.24 0.52 -20.61
N PHE A 7 -10.24 -0.50 -19.74
CA PHE A 7 -11.45 -1.22 -19.36
C PHE A 7 -11.98 -0.68 -18.03
N PRO A 8 -13.28 -0.37 -17.92
CA PRO A 8 -13.89 0.02 -16.65
C PRO A 8 -14.02 -1.20 -15.73
N ALA A 9 -13.34 -1.15 -14.60
CA ALA A 9 -13.40 -2.19 -13.57
C ALA A 9 -14.37 -1.81 -12.45
N SER A 10 -14.87 -2.84 -11.73
CA SER A 10 -15.74 -2.65 -10.57
C SER A 10 -14.97 -2.22 -9.33
N ALA A 11 -15.61 -1.42 -8.48
CA ALA A 11 -15.13 -1.12 -7.14
C ALA A 11 -15.39 -2.28 -6.16
N GLN A 12 -14.79 -2.22 -4.98
CA GLN A 12 -14.92 -3.28 -3.97
C GLN A 12 -16.39 -3.52 -3.53
N ALA A 13 -17.18 -2.46 -3.42
CA ALA A 13 -18.59 -2.54 -3.02
C ALA A 13 -19.53 -3.04 -4.13
N GLU A 14 -19.04 -3.21 -5.36
CA GLU A 14 -19.81 -3.55 -6.56
C GLU A 14 -19.60 -5.01 -6.99
N LYS A 15 -18.78 -5.78 -6.28
CA LYS A 15 -18.40 -7.13 -6.70
C LYS A 15 -18.43 -8.18 -5.60
N LEU A 16 -18.67 -9.42 -6.02
CA LEU A 16 -18.52 -10.61 -5.20
C LEU A 16 -17.08 -11.10 -5.25
N GLY A 17 -16.51 -11.50 -4.12
CA GLY A 17 -15.16 -12.06 -4.08
C GLY A 17 -14.64 -12.24 -2.68
N THR A 18 -13.42 -12.76 -2.55
CA THR A 18 -12.78 -12.98 -1.25
C THR A 18 -11.71 -11.91 -1.00
N TYR A 19 -11.57 -11.53 0.27
CA TYR A 19 -10.59 -10.56 0.75
C TYR A 19 -9.87 -11.14 1.96
N THR A 20 -8.55 -11.21 1.90
CA THR A 20 -7.75 -11.67 3.04
C THR A 20 -7.05 -10.47 3.67
N ASN A 21 -7.27 -10.25 4.95
CA ASN A 21 -6.65 -9.17 5.70
C ASN A 21 -5.31 -9.61 6.34
N SER A 22 -4.61 -8.66 6.96
CA SER A 22 -3.33 -8.94 7.64
C SER A 22 -3.48 -9.86 8.86
N ASN A 23 -4.71 -10.05 9.33
CA ASN A 23 -5.06 -10.99 10.41
C ASN A 23 -5.27 -12.42 9.89
N ARG A 24 -4.95 -12.69 8.64
CA ARG A 24 -5.14 -13.99 7.96
C ARG A 24 -6.62 -14.43 7.85
N GLN A 25 -7.53 -13.48 7.98
CA GLN A 25 -8.95 -13.75 7.88
C GLN A 25 -9.39 -13.64 6.41
N VAL A 26 -9.81 -14.76 5.85
CA VAL A 26 -10.41 -14.84 4.51
C VAL A 26 -11.89 -14.49 4.65
N GLN A 27 -12.30 -13.42 3.99
CA GLN A 27 -13.64 -12.85 4.13
C GLN A 27 -14.36 -12.87 2.79
N LEU A 28 -15.65 -13.21 2.78
CA LEU A 28 -16.49 -13.12 1.60
C LEU A 28 -17.13 -11.73 1.53
N GLY A 29 -16.65 -10.92 0.58
CA GLY A 29 -17.26 -9.64 0.23
C GLY A 29 -18.42 -9.83 -0.75
N ARG A 30 -19.55 -9.18 -0.48
CA ARG A 30 -20.75 -9.19 -1.34
C ARG A 30 -21.01 -7.81 -1.89
N PRO A 31 -21.54 -7.68 -3.11
CA PRO A 31 -21.90 -6.37 -3.65
C PRO A 31 -23.02 -5.75 -2.81
N VAL A 32 -22.92 -4.45 -2.60
CA VAL A 32 -23.92 -3.64 -1.86
C VAL A 32 -24.46 -2.49 -2.70
N VAL A 33 -23.84 -2.25 -3.87
CA VAL A 33 -24.27 -1.27 -4.88
C VAL A 33 -24.08 -1.87 -6.26
N ASP A 34 -24.85 -1.39 -7.23
CA ASP A 34 -24.73 -1.79 -8.63
C ASP A 34 -23.48 -1.19 -9.28
N MET A 35 -22.89 -1.91 -10.25
CA MET A 35 -21.79 -1.40 -11.05
C MET A 35 -22.29 -0.29 -11.99
N PRO A 36 -21.56 0.83 -12.09
CA PRO A 36 -21.96 1.92 -12.99
C PRO A 36 -21.57 1.64 -14.46
N GLY A 37 -22.46 2.00 -15.37
CA GLY A 37 -22.20 1.95 -16.81
C GLY A 37 -21.78 0.58 -17.31
N ASP A 38 -20.65 0.53 -18.04
CA ASP A 38 -20.10 -0.70 -18.62
C ASP A 38 -19.04 -1.35 -17.71
N ALA A 39 -18.98 -1.00 -16.43
CA ALA A 39 -18.03 -1.61 -15.50
C ALA A 39 -18.30 -3.10 -15.34
N ARG A 40 -17.22 -3.89 -15.25
CA ARG A 40 -17.26 -5.35 -15.06
C ARG A 40 -16.33 -5.75 -13.93
N GLN A 41 -16.56 -6.91 -13.38
CA GLN A 41 -15.63 -7.49 -12.40
C GLN A 41 -14.30 -7.85 -13.08
N ASP A 42 -13.20 -7.66 -12.36
CA ASP A 42 -11.85 -7.84 -12.89
C ASP A 42 -11.64 -9.26 -13.47
N TRP A 43 -12.16 -10.29 -12.79
CA TRP A 43 -12.02 -11.67 -13.24
C TRP A 43 -12.72 -11.93 -14.59
N GLU A 44 -13.89 -11.32 -14.84
CA GLU A 44 -14.62 -11.42 -16.10
C GLU A 44 -13.83 -10.80 -17.26
N LEU A 45 -13.26 -9.60 -17.03
CA LEU A 45 -12.42 -8.92 -18.00
C LEU A 45 -11.17 -9.74 -18.35
N ILE A 46 -10.53 -10.32 -17.32
CA ILE A 46 -9.33 -11.15 -17.48
C ILE A 46 -9.65 -12.44 -18.24
N VAL A 47 -10.74 -13.12 -17.90
CA VAL A 47 -11.16 -14.36 -18.59
C VAL A 47 -11.50 -14.07 -20.05
N GLU A 48 -12.22 -13.00 -20.34
CA GLU A 48 -12.54 -12.65 -21.72
C GLU A 48 -11.28 -12.30 -22.52
N LEU A 49 -10.36 -11.58 -21.93
CA LEU A 49 -9.07 -11.27 -22.58
C LEU A 49 -8.26 -12.55 -22.82
N ALA A 50 -8.20 -13.45 -21.84
CA ALA A 50 -7.52 -14.74 -21.97
C ALA A 50 -8.07 -15.57 -23.15
N LYS A 51 -9.41 -15.67 -23.27
CA LYS A 51 -10.07 -16.34 -24.39
C LYS A 51 -9.70 -15.72 -25.75
N ARG A 52 -9.64 -14.39 -25.83
CA ARG A 52 -9.22 -13.69 -27.05
C ARG A 52 -7.74 -13.91 -27.39
N CYS A 53 -6.92 -14.20 -26.38
CA CYS A 53 -5.52 -14.58 -26.57
C CYS A 53 -5.33 -16.09 -26.85
N GLY A 54 -6.41 -16.86 -26.98
CA GLY A 54 -6.37 -18.28 -27.30
C GLY A 54 -6.17 -19.21 -26.09
N LEU A 55 -6.35 -18.71 -24.87
CA LEU A 55 -6.35 -19.51 -23.66
C LEU A 55 -7.75 -20.09 -23.39
N ASP A 56 -7.81 -21.35 -22.97
CA ASP A 56 -9.07 -22.06 -22.69
C ASP A 56 -9.49 -21.84 -21.21
N TRP A 57 -9.86 -20.63 -20.88
CA TRP A 57 -10.37 -20.28 -19.55
C TRP A 57 -11.89 -20.18 -19.56
N ASN A 58 -12.55 -21.09 -18.85
CA ASN A 58 -14.01 -21.27 -18.93
C ASN A 58 -14.70 -21.15 -17.56
N TYR A 59 -14.29 -20.17 -16.74
CA TYR A 59 -14.97 -19.90 -15.47
C TYR A 59 -16.34 -19.26 -15.73
N GLU A 60 -17.35 -19.79 -15.06
CA GLU A 60 -18.73 -19.25 -15.10
C GLU A 60 -18.99 -18.23 -14.00
N ASN A 61 -18.25 -18.34 -12.88
CA ASN A 61 -18.41 -17.47 -11.73
C ASN A 61 -17.12 -17.38 -10.89
N VAL A 62 -17.07 -16.41 -9.99
CA VAL A 62 -15.89 -16.15 -9.16
C VAL A 62 -15.59 -17.27 -8.15
N SER A 63 -16.58 -18.08 -7.77
CA SER A 63 -16.34 -19.22 -6.86
C SER A 63 -15.50 -20.32 -7.50
N GLU A 64 -15.58 -20.50 -8.82
CA GLU A 64 -14.72 -21.43 -9.55
C GLU A 64 -13.28 -20.95 -9.58
N VAL A 65 -13.07 -19.64 -9.82
CA VAL A 65 -11.75 -19.01 -9.73
C VAL A 65 -11.14 -19.19 -8.31
N TYR A 66 -11.96 -18.97 -7.27
CA TYR A 66 -11.54 -19.17 -5.88
C TYR A 66 -11.19 -20.64 -5.61
N THR A 67 -12.01 -21.58 -6.10
CA THR A 67 -11.81 -23.02 -5.89
C THR A 67 -10.49 -23.49 -6.51
N GLU A 68 -10.17 -23.04 -7.72
CA GLU A 68 -8.87 -23.35 -8.34
C GLU A 68 -7.72 -22.73 -7.56
N MET A 69 -7.82 -21.45 -7.19
CA MET A 69 -6.81 -20.77 -6.37
C MET A 69 -6.57 -21.51 -5.05
N ALA A 70 -7.64 -21.88 -4.34
CA ALA A 70 -7.56 -22.58 -3.06
C ALA A 70 -6.91 -23.97 -3.22
N GLY A 71 -7.16 -24.67 -4.32
CA GLY A 71 -6.54 -25.95 -4.62
C GLY A 71 -5.01 -25.90 -4.82
N HIS A 72 -4.45 -24.70 -5.01
CA HIS A 72 -3.00 -24.47 -5.13
C HIS A 72 -2.36 -23.83 -3.88
N MET A 73 -3.15 -23.61 -2.83
CA MET A 73 -2.71 -22.88 -1.63
C MET A 73 -3.05 -23.67 -0.35
N GLU A 74 -2.10 -24.41 0.21
CA GLU A 74 -2.27 -25.15 1.48
C GLU A 74 -2.83 -24.27 2.62
N SER A 75 -2.54 -22.97 2.61
CA SER A 75 -3.08 -22.02 3.59
C SER A 75 -4.60 -21.85 3.50
N LEU A 76 -5.22 -22.24 2.39
CA LEU A 76 -6.68 -22.18 2.17
C LEU A 76 -7.36 -23.55 2.32
N ASP A 77 -6.64 -24.59 2.72
CA ASP A 77 -7.23 -25.88 2.99
C ASP A 77 -8.39 -25.75 3.99
N ASN A 78 -9.47 -26.49 3.73
CA ASN A 78 -10.70 -26.46 4.51
C ASN A 78 -11.44 -25.09 4.55
N ILE A 79 -11.09 -24.16 3.68
CA ILE A 79 -11.77 -22.86 3.53
C ILE A 79 -12.36 -22.80 2.12
N ASP A 80 -13.34 -23.63 1.85
CA ASP A 80 -14.05 -23.62 0.57
C ASP A 80 -15.07 -22.49 0.46
N TRP A 81 -15.55 -22.24 -0.74
CA TRP A 81 -16.51 -21.18 -1.01
C TRP A 81 -17.81 -21.36 -0.23
N SER A 82 -18.32 -22.57 -0.13
CA SER A 82 -19.57 -22.86 0.58
C SER A 82 -19.45 -22.58 2.08
N ARG A 83 -18.28 -22.80 2.65
CA ARG A 83 -17.97 -22.42 4.01
C ARG A 83 -17.99 -20.90 4.21
N LEU A 84 -17.36 -20.16 3.29
CA LEU A 84 -17.36 -18.70 3.33
C LEU A 84 -18.77 -18.11 3.16
N GLU A 85 -19.65 -18.77 2.41
CA GLU A 85 -21.06 -18.38 2.32
C GLU A 85 -21.80 -18.52 3.65
N ARG A 86 -21.51 -19.57 4.41
CA ARG A 86 -22.14 -19.81 5.72
C ARG A 86 -21.55 -18.96 6.83
N GLU A 87 -20.22 -18.87 6.89
CA GLU A 87 -19.50 -18.28 8.02
C GLU A 87 -19.07 -16.82 7.76
N SER A 88 -19.13 -16.37 6.52
CA SER A 88 -18.70 -15.05 6.03
C SER A 88 -17.19 -14.78 6.15
N SER A 89 -16.51 -15.37 7.11
CA SER A 89 -15.05 -15.26 7.26
C SER A 89 -14.46 -16.42 8.05
N VAL A 90 -13.24 -16.83 7.67
CA VAL A 90 -12.46 -17.88 8.34
C VAL A 90 -11.00 -17.47 8.43
N CYS A 91 -10.35 -17.63 9.59
CA CYS A 91 -8.91 -17.47 9.71
C CYS A 91 -8.17 -18.70 9.15
N TYR A 92 -7.09 -18.48 8.42
CA TYR A 92 -6.20 -19.59 8.05
C TYR A 92 -4.97 -19.64 8.95
N PRO A 93 -4.36 -20.86 9.17
CA PRO A 93 -4.82 -22.15 8.67
C PRO A 93 -6.08 -22.63 9.39
N SER A 94 -6.83 -23.50 8.70
CA SER A 94 -7.96 -24.23 9.28
C SER A 94 -7.75 -25.72 9.06
N PHE A 95 -7.65 -26.49 10.15
CA PHE A 95 -7.27 -27.91 10.07
C PHE A 95 -8.43 -28.85 9.74
N ALA A 96 -9.67 -28.37 9.84
CA ALA A 96 -10.85 -29.10 9.39
C ALA A 96 -11.98 -28.11 9.06
N SER A 97 -12.93 -28.54 8.22
CA SER A 97 -14.03 -27.70 7.74
C SER A 97 -15.07 -27.35 8.79
N ASP A 98 -15.10 -28.07 9.91
CA ASP A 98 -16.00 -27.90 11.07
C ASP A 98 -15.31 -27.24 12.27
N LEU A 99 -13.98 -26.98 12.19
CA LEU A 99 -13.23 -26.30 13.24
C LEU A 99 -13.01 -24.83 12.88
N PRO A 100 -12.99 -23.94 13.87
CA PRO A 100 -12.57 -22.55 13.62
C PRO A 100 -11.13 -22.52 13.12
N GLY A 101 -10.80 -21.53 12.32
CA GLY A 101 -9.40 -21.28 11.93
C GLY A 101 -8.54 -20.85 13.12
N GLU A 102 -7.22 -21.01 13.01
CA GLU A 102 -6.29 -20.61 14.06
C GLU A 102 -6.15 -19.09 14.16
N GLU A 103 -6.59 -18.52 15.26
CA GLU A 103 -6.40 -17.09 15.54
C GLU A 103 -4.92 -16.76 15.83
N ILE A 104 -4.21 -17.67 16.49
CA ILE A 104 -2.78 -17.52 16.84
C ILE A 104 -2.00 -18.65 16.18
N ILE A 105 -1.23 -18.32 15.14
CA ILE A 105 -0.37 -19.31 14.47
C ILE A 105 0.76 -19.79 15.40
N PHE A 106 1.19 -21.02 15.17
CA PHE A 106 2.27 -21.67 15.94
C PHE A 106 1.98 -21.83 17.44
N PHE A 107 0.71 -21.76 17.85
CA PHE A 107 0.32 -21.93 19.24
C PHE A 107 0.75 -23.30 19.79
N SER A 108 0.60 -24.36 19.00
CA SER A 108 0.96 -25.73 19.37
C SER A 108 2.43 -26.09 19.08
N GLY A 109 3.18 -25.20 18.44
CA GLY A 109 4.58 -25.42 18.05
C GLY A 109 4.88 -24.91 16.64
N PHE A 110 6.16 -24.93 16.28
CA PHE A 110 6.62 -24.47 14.97
C PHE A 110 6.77 -25.65 14.01
N PRO A 111 6.51 -25.49 12.69
CA PRO A 111 6.66 -26.54 11.67
C PRO A 111 8.14 -26.75 11.30
N THR A 112 8.95 -27.07 12.30
CA THR A 112 10.39 -27.38 12.18
C THR A 112 10.65 -28.75 12.76
N ALA A 113 11.74 -29.38 12.38
CA ALA A 113 12.13 -30.70 12.91
C ALA A 113 12.27 -30.69 14.43
N SER A 114 12.60 -29.58 15.06
CA SER A 114 12.73 -29.43 16.52
C SER A 114 11.44 -29.00 17.22
N GLY A 115 10.39 -28.63 16.48
CA GLY A 115 9.17 -28.02 17.01
C GLY A 115 9.35 -26.59 17.56
N LYS A 116 10.53 -26.00 17.40
CA LYS A 116 10.89 -24.67 17.91
C LYS A 116 11.18 -23.69 16.77
N ALA A 117 10.94 -22.42 17.01
CA ALA A 117 11.35 -21.37 16.07
C ALA A 117 12.88 -21.37 15.90
N THR A 118 13.32 -21.11 14.67
CA THR A 118 14.74 -20.89 14.38
C THR A 118 15.03 -19.40 14.47
N ILE A 119 15.90 -19.01 15.38
CA ILE A 119 16.38 -17.63 15.50
C ILE A 119 17.65 -17.50 14.66
N VAL A 120 17.59 -16.67 13.64
CA VAL A 120 18.74 -16.39 12.77
C VAL A 120 19.34 -15.05 13.18
N PRO A 121 20.56 -15.01 13.72
CA PRO A 121 21.24 -13.75 14.01
C PRO A 121 21.57 -13.03 12.69
N THR A 122 21.34 -11.72 12.67
CA THR A 122 21.57 -10.89 11.50
C THR A 122 22.12 -9.54 11.94
N ASP A 123 23.15 -9.08 11.24
CA ASP A 123 23.68 -7.74 11.44
C ASP A 123 22.72 -6.69 10.85
N LEU A 124 22.59 -5.56 11.56
CA LEU A 124 21.86 -4.42 11.06
C LEU A 124 22.73 -3.68 10.05
N LEU A 125 22.26 -3.59 8.83
CA LEU A 125 22.88 -2.77 7.80
C LEU A 125 22.31 -1.34 7.87
N PRO A 126 23.17 -0.31 7.74
CA PRO A 126 22.66 1.06 7.62
C PRO A 126 21.91 1.24 6.30
N PRO A 127 21.07 2.28 6.18
CA PRO A 127 20.55 2.72 4.89
C PRO A 127 21.71 3.05 3.94
N ASP A 128 21.48 2.88 2.63
CA ASP A 128 22.52 3.17 1.62
C ASP A 128 22.93 4.64 1.57
N GLU A 129 22.02 5.53 1.95
CA GLU A 129 22.27 6.96 1.96
C GLU A 129 22.04 7.52 3.36
N LEU A 130 23.09 8.00 4.00
CA LEU A 130 23.01 8.68 5.29
C LEU A 130 22.98 10.21 5.10
N PRO A 131 22.34 10.95 6.03
CA PRO A 131 22.45 12.41 6.10
C PRO A 131 23.92 12.86 6.23
N ASP A 132 24.21 14.01 5.63
CA ASP A 132 25.53 14.68 5.71
C ASP A 132 25.36 16.19 5.86
N GLU A 133 26.45 16.95 5.75
CA GLU A 133 26.42 18.41 5.89
C GLU A 133 25.59 19.10 4.82
N GLU A 134 25.53 18.56 3.59
CA GLU A 134 24.73 19.14 2.52
C GLU A 134 23.25 18.76 2.61
N TYR A 135 22.95 17.52 3.00
CA TYR A 135 21.60 16.97 3.15
C TYR A 135 21.39 16.46 4.58
N PRO A 136 21.19 17.36 5.55
CA PRO A 136 21.28 17.01 6.98
C PRO A 136 20.02 16.37 7.57
N LEU A 137 18.97 16.17 6.78
CA LEU A 137 17.68 15.63 7.24
C LEU A 137 17.41 14.28 6.59
N VAL A 138 16.65 13.45 7.28
CA VAL A 138 16.09 12.21 6.72
C VAL A 138 14.72 12.50 6.13
N LEU A 139 14.51 12.21 4.87
CA LEU A 139 13.19 12.17 4.23
C LEU A 139 12.63 10.75 4.30
N THR A 140 11.46 10.60 4.91
CA THR A 140 10.65 9.39 4.83
C THR A 140 9.34 9.67 4.09
N THR A 141 8.85 8.69 3.34
CA THR A 141 7.59 8.80 2.61
C THR A 141 6.51 7.90 3.22
N GLY A 142 5.25 8.25 3.02
CA GLY A 142 4.17 7.47 3.60
C GLY A 142 2.80 7.77 3.00
N ARG A 143 1.78 7.28 3.69
CA ARG A 143 0.37 7.49 3.37
C ARG A 143 -0.23 8.52 4.31
N VAL A 144 -1.32 9.14 3.87
CA VAL A 144 -2.23 9.94 4.69
C VAL A 144 -3.58 9.24 4.76
N LEU A 145 -4.36 9.54 5.76
CA LEU A 145 -5.64 8.87 6.01
C LEU A 145 -6.63 9.10 4.87
N GLU A 146 -6.67 10.31 4.34
CA GLU A 146 -7.64 10.80 3.37
C GLU A 146 -7.40 10.25 1.96
N HIS A 147 -6.16 9.86 1.65
CA HIS A 147 -5.79 9.41 0.31
C HIS A 147 -5.21 8.00 0.29
N TRP A 148 -5.85 7.16 -0.51
CA TRP A 148 -5.38 5.80 -0.75
C TRP A 148 -4.18 5.78 -1.69
N HIS A 149 -3.05 5.23 -1.23
CA HIS A 149 -1.83 5.05 -2.02
C HIS A 149 -1.39 6.33 -2.75
N THR A 150 -1.35 6.29 -4.08
CA THR A 150 -0.97 7.41 -4.97
C THR A 150 -2.08 8.43 -5.17
N GLY A 151 -3.23 8.26 -4.51
CA GLY A 151 -4.37 9.16 -4.64
C GLY A 151 -5.14 9.01 -5.95
N ALA A 152 -4.82 8.04 -6.79
CA ALA A 152 -5.42 7.88 -8.13
C ALA A 152 -6.95 7.76 -8.10
N MET A 153 -7.52 7.21 -7.03
CA MET A 153 -8.97 7.15 -6.83
C MET A 153 -9.47 8.22 -5.87
N THR A 154 -8.88 8.31 -4.69
CA THR A 154 -9.38 9.15 -3.58
C THR A 154 -9.26 10.65 -3.86
N ARG A 155 -8.27 11.09 -4.63
CA ARG A 155 -8.16 12.48 -5.06
C ARG A 155 -9.21 12.89 -6.12
N ARG A 156 -9.97 11.94 -6.65
CA ARG A 156 -11.17 12.18 -7.48
C ARG A 156 -12.47 12.23 -6.67
N SER A 157 -12.41 11.90 -5.38
CA SER A 157 -13.52 12.07 -4.45
C SER A 157 -13.48 13.50 -3.88
N SER A 158 -14.46 14.32 -4.19
CA SER A 158 -14.51 15.72 -3.76
C SER A 158 -14.46 15.88 -2.23
N ASN A 159 -15.06 14.97 -1.50
CA ASN A 159 -15.08 14.99 -0.03
C ASN A 159 -13.70 14.68 0.58
N LEU A 160 -12.97 13.72 0.01
CA LEU A 160 -11.62 13.36 0.49
C LEU A 160 -10.59 14.40 0.05
N GLU A 161 -10.67 14.84 -1.20
CA GLU A 161 -9.78 15.88 -1.73
C GLU A 161 -9.92 17.20 -0.95
N ALA A 162 -11.12 17.55 -0.52
CA ALA A 162 -11.35 18.77 0.26
C ALA A 162 -10.69 18.77 1.65
N GLN A 163 -10.37 17.60 2.19
CA GLN A 163 -9.74 17.48 3.52
C GLN A 163 -8.23 17.68 3.49
N GLU A 164 -7.54 17.11 2.51
CA GLU A 164 -6.10 17.26 2.32
C GLU A 164 -5.78 17.54 0.84
N PRO A 165 -6.14 18.76 0.33
CA PRO A 165 -6.05 19.09 -1.09
C PRO A 165 -4.66 19.47 -1.56
N ILE A 166 -3.75 19.82 -0.65
CA ILE A 166 -2.47 20.46 -0.97
C ILE A 166 -1.32 19.54 -0.58
N PRO A 167 -0.31 19.38 -1.45
CA PRO A 167 0.89 18.62 -1.10
C PRO A 167 1.63 19.27 0.08
N VAL A 168 1.93 18.44 1.07
CA VAL A 168 2.57 18.86 2.31
C VAL A 168 3.82 18.05 2.63
N VAL A 169 4.76 18.68 3.35
CA VAL A 169 5.81 18.00 4.09
C VAL A 169 5.64 18.30 5.58
N SER A 170 5.64 17.25 6.39
CA SER A 170 5.58 17.39 7.85
C SER A 170 6.99 17.44 8.45
N MET A 171 7.17 18.32 9.44
CA MET A 171 8.39 18.49 10.21
C MET A 171 8.07 18.72 11.68
N HIS A 172 8.96 18.26 12.56
CA HIS A 172 8.80 18.54 13.98
C HIS A 172 8.85 20.06 14.27
N PRO A 173 7.92 20.61 15.10
CA PRO A 173 7.85 22.07 15.35
C PRO A 173 9.13 22.68 15.92
N ARG A 174 9.93 21.91 16.69
CA ARG A 174 11.22 22.40 17.22
C ARG A 174 12.24 22.63 16.11
N ASP A 175 12.32 21.71 15.13
CA ASP A 175 13.23 21.85 13.99
C ASP A 175 12.80 23.01 13.10
N ALA A 176 11.50 23.15 12.87
CA ALA A 176 10.94 24.27 12.14
C ALA A 176 11.31 25.61 12.78
N LYS A 177 11.18 25.72 14.12
CA LYS A 177 11.56 26.92 14.86
C LYS A 177 13.06 27.22 14.76
N ILE A 178 13.93 26.22 14.89
CA ILE A 178 15.39 26.39 14.77
C ILE A 178 15.76 26.91 13.38
N LYS A 179 15.07 26.44 12.35
CA LYS A 179 15.29 26.83 10.95
C LYS A 179 14.55 28.11 10.53
N GLY A 180 13.77 28.72 11.43
CA GLY A 180 13.01 29.95 11.15
C GLY A 180 11.78 29.77 10.26
N PHE A 181 11.22 28.58 10.19
CA PHE A 181 10.02 28.30 9.42
C PHE A 181 8.73 28.56 10.20
N ALA A 182 7.69 28.99 9.49
CA ALA A 182 6.32 29.10 9.97
C ALA A 182 5.45 27.98 9.38
N LYS A 183 4.38 27.60 10.10
CA LYS A 183 3.37 26.65 9.57
C LYS A 183 2.73 27.25 8.32
N GLY A 184 2.65 26.45 7.24
CA GLY A 184 2.10 26.87 5.96
C GLY A 184 3.09 27.60 5.05
N ASP A 185 4.34 27.78 5.46
CA ASP A 185 5.39 28.28 4.55
C ASP A 185 5.50 27.36 3.32
N TRP A 186 5.72 27.95 2.16
CA TRP A 186 6.15 27.20 1.00
C TRP A 186 7.63 26.87 1.13
N VAL A 187 7.93 25.59 0.93
CA VAL A 187 9.29 25.06 1.08
C VAL A 187 9.68 24.20 -0.11
N SER A 188 10.95 24.26 -0.46
CA SER A 188 11.59 23.30 -1.34
C SER A 188 12.17 22.18 -0.49
N VAL A 189 11.84 20.95 -0.82
CA VAL A 189 12.51 19.74 -0.33
C VAL A 189 13.36 19.20 -1.46
N LYS A 190 14.65 19.03 -1.19
CA LYS A 190 15.64 18.61 -2.18
C LYS A 190 16.45 17.42 -1.68
N THR A 191 16.68 16.48 -2.56
CA THR A 191 17.62 15.36 -2.41
C THR A 191 18.64 15.39 -3.53
N ARG A 192 19.54 14.41 -3.58
CA ARG A 192 20.51 14.27 -4.71
C ARG A 192 19.83 13.95 -6.05
N ARG A 193 18.56 13.51 -6.06
CA ARG A 193 17.82 13.08 -7.26
C ARG A 193 16.92 14.15 -7.83
N GLY A 194 16.38 15.01 -6.98
CA GLY A 194 15.42 16.00 -7.42
C GLY A 194 15.01 16.98 -6.35
N GLU A 195 14.02 17.79 -6.71
CA GLU A 195 13.48 18.85 -5.87
C GLU A 195 11.98 18.94 -6.11
N VAL A 196 11.22 19.15 -5.01
CA VAL A 196 9.78 19.42 -5.07
C VAL A 196 9.43 20.59 -4.15
N ILE A 197 8.37 21.32 -4.51
CA ILE A 197 7.88 22.47 -3.74
C ILE A 197 6.51 22.12 -3.17
N LEU A 198 6.32 22.34 -1.87
CA LEU A 198 5.10 21.99 -1.16
C LEU A 198 4.95 22.83 0.11
N GLN A 199 3.82 22.69 0.83
CA GLN A 199 3.62 23.43 2.06
C GLN A 199 4.16 22.70 3.28
N LEU A 200 4.67 23.46 4.24
CA LEU A 200 5.16 22.95 5.50
C LEU A 200 4.04 22.76 6.53
N LYS A 201 3.86 21.52 6.99
CA LYS A 201 2.98 21.13 8.09
C LYS A 201 3.80 20.86 9.36
N PHE A 202 3.36 21.36 10.50
CA PHE A 202 3.98 21.02 11.78
C PHE A 202 3.33 19.77 12.35
N ASP A 203 4.16 18.79 12.69
CA ASP A 203 3.71 17.53 13.23
C ASP A 203 4.67 17.09 14.37
N ARG A 204 4.12 16.83 15.55
CA ARG A 204 4.89 16.43 16.73
C ARG A 204 5.27 14.95 16.71
N ASP A 205 4.59 14.16 15.90
CA ASP A 205 4.84 12.71 15.75
C ASP A 205 5.99 12.44 14.77
N VAL A 206 6.36 13.43 13.95
CA VAL A 206 7.58 13.37 13.15
C VAL A 206 8.80 13.56 14.04
N THR A 207 9.72 12.61 14.01
CA THR A 207 10.97 12.68 14.79
C THR A 207 11.82 13.87 14.37
N GLN A 208 12.49 14.51 15.34
CA GLN A 208 13.44 15.60 15.04
C GLN A 208 14.55 15.10 14.08
N GLY A 209 14.95 15.95 13.17
CA GLY A 209 15.88 15.59 12.09
C GLY A 209 15.23 14.89 10.90
N MET A 210 13.91 14.68 10.92
CA MET A 210 13.18 13.99 9.84
C MET A 210 12.16 14.92 9.16
N LEU A 211 11.88 14.56 7.91
CA LEU A 211 10.78 15.06 7.09
C LEU A 211 9.87 13.88 6.73
N PHE A 212 8.55 14.05 6.84
CA PHE A 212 7.58 13.09 6.35
C PHE A 212 6.82 13.69 5.17
N MET A 213 6.76 12.95 4.05
CA MET A 213 6.09 13.38 2.84
C MET A 213 5.13 12.30 2.32
N PRO A 214 3.83 12.63 2.14
CA PRO A 214 2.89 11.74 1.46
C PRO A 214 3.24 11.59 -0.02
N PHE A 215 2.99 10.40 -0.58
CA PHE A 215 3.25 10.12 -1.99
C PHE A 215 1.99 10.15 -2.87
N CYS A 216 0.89 10.71 -2.37
CA CYS A 216 -0.38 10.78 -3.10
C CYS A 216 -0.52 12.00 -4.04
N TYR A 217 0.43 12.90 -4.04
CA TYR A 217 0.37 14.15 -4.81
C TYR A 217 1.24 14.07 -6.06
N ASN A 218 0.60 14.11 -7.24
CA ASN A 218 1.32 14.14 -8.52
C ASN A 218 1.92 15.52 -8.84
N GLU A 219 1.46 16.58 -8.17
CA GLU A 219 1.99 17.94 -8.27
C GLU A 219 3.34 18.09 -7.54
N ALA A 220 3.58 17.24 -6.55
CA ALA A 220 4.84 17.16 -5.82
C ALA A 220 5.22 15.69 -5.62
N PRO A 221 5.68 14.99 -6.68
CA PRO A 221 5.88 13.55 -6.64
C PRO A 221 7.03 13.17 -5.70
N ALA A 222 6.73 12.45 -4.63
CA ALA A 222 7.73 11.98 -3.67
C ALA A 222 8.82 11.10 -4.33
N ASN A 223 8.47 10.37 -5.39
CA ASN A 223 9.40 9.51 -6.10
C ASN A 223 10.55 10.25 -6.81
N PHE A 224 10.44 11.57 -7.02
CA PHE A 224 11.57 12.36 -7.51
C PHE A 224 12.67 12.53 -6.47
N LEU A 225 12.36 12.25 -5.21
CA LEU A 225 13.26 12.47 -4.09
C LEU A 225 13.85 11.16 -3.53
N THR A 226 13.20 10.03 -3.79
CA THR A 226 13.55 8.76 -3.16
C THR A 226 14.84 8.18 -3.71
N ASN A 227 15.52 7.42 -2.85
CA ASN A 227 16.73 6.69 -3.15
C ASN A 227 16.41 5.53 -4.13
N PRO A 228 17.18 5.35 -5.22
CA PRO A 228 16.95 4.29 -6.21
C PRO A 228 17.48 2.91 -5.79
N GLN A 229 18.10 2.79 -4.64
CA GLN A 229 18.65 1.54 -4.17
C GLN A 229 17.57 0.47 -3.99
N LEU A 230 17.86 -0.74 -4.42
CA LEU A 230 16.98 -1.89 -4.36
C LEU A 230 17.55 -2.96 -3.44
N ASP A 231 16.69 -3.61 -2.66
CA ASP A 231 17.13 -4.82 -1.97
C ASP A 231 17.55 -5.91 -2.97
N PRO A 232 18.55 -6.74 -2.63
CA PRO A 232 19.13 -7.69 -3.58
C PRO A 232 18.19 -8.82 -4.01
N TYR A 233 17.16 -9.10 -3.23
CA TYR A 233 16.25 -10.23 -3.45
C TYR A 233 14.91 -9.80 -4.07
N GLY A 234 14.12 -9.04 -3.33
CA GLY A 234 12.79 -8.60 -3.74
C GLY A 234 12.77 -7.39 -4.65
N LYS A 235 13.94 -6.74 -4.85
CA LYS A 235 14.08 -5.49 -5.65
C LYS A 235 13.16 -4.37 -5.16
N ILE A 236 12.92 -4.32 -3.84
CA ILE A 236 12.11 -3.29 -3.21
C ILE A 236 12.95 -2.02 -3.06
N PRO A 237 12.49 -0.87 -3.56
CA PRO A 237 13.22 0.40 -3.42
C PRO A 237 13.23 0.91 -1.98
N GLU A 238 14.29 1.63 -1.62
CA GLU A 238 14.46 2.25 -0.31
C GLU A 238 13.67 3.57 -0.18
N PHE A 239 12.34 3.49 -0.20
CA PHE A 239 11.45 4.66 -0.16
C PHE A 239 11.45 5.42 1.17
N LYS A 240 11.88 4.77 2.25
CA LYS A 240 11.65 5.27 3.61
C LYS A 240 12.82 6.04 4.16
N PHE A 241 13.92 6.07 3.43
CA PHE A 241 15.13 6.73 3.89
C PHE A 241 15.88 7.38 2.73
N SER A 242 15.94 8.71 2.72
CA SER A 242 16.74 9.49 1.78
C SER A 242 17.28 10.72 2.49
N ALA A 243 18.52 11.08 2.24
CA ALA A 243 19.10 12.31 2.77
C ALA A 243 18.51 13.52 2.03
N ALA A 244 18.05 14.52 2.78
CA ALA A 244 17.34 15.67 2.25
C ALA A 244 17.74 16.98 2.91
N LYS A 245 17.47 18.07 2.20
CA LYS A 245 17.49 19.45 2.75
C LYS A 245 16.18 20.16 2.45
N ILE A 246 15.88 21.14 3.26
CA ILE A 246 14.67 21.95 3.15
C ILE A 246 15.04 23.44 3.19
N SER A 247 14.42 24.24 2.35
CA SER A 247 14.58 25.69 2.32
C SER A 247 13.25 26.39 2.06
N LYS A 248 13.11 27.62 2.57
CA LYS A 248 11.93 28.45 2.31
C LYS A 248 11.98 28.98 0.88
N VAL A 249 10.83 28.96 0.21
CA VAL A 249 10.64 29.49 -1.14
C VAL A 249 9.38 30.34 -1.23
N GLU A 250 9.25 31.10 -2.29
CA GLU A 250 7.99 31.77 -2.60
C GLU A 250 6.94 30.77 -3.08
N LYS A 251 5.66 31.13 -2.90
CA LYS A 251 4.54 30.34 -3.40
C LYS A 251 4.67 30.17 -4.92
N PRO A 252 4.60 28.94 -5.46
CA PRO A 252 4.54 28.74 -6.91
C PRO A 252 3.37 29.52 -7.53
N LYS A 253 3.61 30.07 -8.72
CA LYS A 253 2.58 30.81 -9.48
C LYS A 253 1.54 29.87 -10.09
#